data_cf0c171fc8ad3d05450b460b53f1a70e
#
_entry.id   cf0c171fc8ad3d05450b460b53f1a70e
#
_cell.length_a   1.000
_cell.length_b   1.000
_cell.length_c   1.000
_cell.angle_alpha   90.00
_cell.angle_beta   90.00
_cell.angle_gamma   90.00
#
_symmetry.space_group_name_H-M   'P 1'
#
loop_
_entity.id
_entity.type
_entity.pdbx_description
1 polymer ?
#
loop_
_entity_poly.entity_id
_entity_poly.type
_entity_poly.pdbx_seq_one_letter_code
_entity_poly.pdbx_strand_id
1 'polypeptide(L)'
;MTWTTDRRTLLAAGLALAAAPSVVRADAGLVRVALKTTKGVITLDLDAGKAPITAGNFLRYVDQKRFDRCNFYRASRIEGAPQFGVIQAGLRGDPAKLFKPIAFESTIKTGLSHKDGTISMAARAPGTATADFFICIGDQPSFDADPADPKKNPGFAAFGQVVDGMDVAKAILAAPTSRTAGMGAMKGQMLSPPIPILTARRA
;
A
#
# COMPACT_ATOMS: atom_id res chain seq x y z
N MET A 1 -4.75 57.58 -67.10
CA MET A 1 -3.80 56.53 -66.70
C MET A 1 -3.93 56.34 -65.20
N THR A 2 -4.68 55.34 -64.81
CA THR A 2 -5.01 55.05 -63.42
C THR A 2 -4.37 53.76 -62.99
N TRP A 3 -3.50 53.82 -61.96
CA TRP A 3 -2.90 52.67 -61.36
C TRP A 3 -3.69 52.26 -60.12
N THR A 4 -4.27 51.06 -60.13
CA THR A 4 -4.95 50.45 -58.98
C THR A 4 -3.96 49.59 -58.24
N THR A 5 -3.75 49.85 -56.96
CA THR A 5 -2.93 49.08 -56.05
C THR A 5 -3.78 48.02 -55.36
N ASP A 6 -3.45 46.77 -55.64
CA ASP A 6 -4.12 45.61 -55.02
C ASP A 6 -3.52 45.32 -53.63
N ARG A 7 -4.37 45.36 -52.58
CA ARG A 7 -3.98 45.02 -51.19
C ARG A 7 -4.33 43.59 -50.90
N ARG A 8 -3.38 42.69 -50.98
CA ARG A 8 -3.50 41.31 -50.51
C ARG A 8 -3.47 41.28 -48.99
N THR A 9 -4.64 40.99 -48.37
CA THR A 9 -4.80 40.74 -46.96
C THR A 9 -4.35 39.30 -46.66
N LEU A 10 -3.25 39.17 -45.93
CA LEU A 10 -2.80 37.89 -45.36
C LEU A 10 -3.61 37.58 -44.11
N LEU A 11 -4.49 36.60 -44.21
CA LEU A 11 -5.20 36.01 -43.07
C LEU A 11 -4.23 35.00 -42.40
N ALA A 12 -3.70 35.37 -41.25
CA ALA A 12 -3.01 34.45 -40.37
C ALA A 12 -4.01 33.58 -39.58
N ALA A 13 -4.15 32.31 -39.98
CA ALA A 13 -4.91 31.34 -39.22
C ALA A 13 -4.12 30.89 -38.00
N GLY A 14 -4.49 31.41 -36.84
CA GLY A 14 -3.95 30.93 -35.54
C GLY A 14 -4.52 29.57 -35.19
N LEU A 15 -3.69 28.54 -35.20
CA LEU A 15 -4.03 27.21 -34.69
C LEU A 15 -4.06 27.28 -33.15
N ALA A 16 -5.25 27.36 -32.56
CA ALA A 16 -5.43 27.21 -31.12
C ALA A 16 -5.31 25.72 -30.76
N LEU A 17 -4.18 25.34 -30.15
CA LEU A 17 -4.00 24.01 -29.55
C LEU A 17 -4.87 23.94 -28.29
N ALA A 18 -6.06 23.34 -28.40
CA ALA A 18 -6.88 23.04 -27.25
C ALA A 18 -6.23 21.90 -26.46
N ALA A 19 -5.60 22.23 -25.32
CA ALA A 19 -5.19 21.24 -24.35
C ALA A 19 -6.45 20.55 -23.77
N ALA A 20 -6.72 19.34 -24.23
CA ALA A 20 -7.76 18.51 -23.65
C ALA A 20 -7.39 18.20 -22.19
N PRO A 21 -8.28 18.38 -21.20
CA PRO A 21 -8.01 17.97 -19.84
C PRO A 21 -7.78 16.45 -19.85
N SER A 22 -6.63 16.02 -19.33
CA SER A 22 -6.35 14.61 -19.09
C SER A 22 -7.37 14.11 -18.08
N VAL A 23 -8.39 13.38 -18.55
CA VAL A 23 -9.31 12.66 -17.69
C VAL A 23 -8.47 11.57 -17.02
N VAL A 24 -8.03 11.81 -15.79
CA VAL A 24 -7.52 10.77 -14.92
C VAL A 24 -8.68 9.79 -14.72
N ARG A 25 -8.63 8.70 -15.48
CA ARG A 25 -9.56 7.58 -15.31
C ARG A 25 -9.29 7.03 -13.91
N ALA A 26 -10.16 7.34 -12.97
CA ALA A 26 -10.16 6.63 -11.70
C ALA A 26 -10.40 5.16 -12.06
N ASP A 27 -9.39 4.32 -11.86
CA ASP A 27 -9.53 2.88 -12.06
C ASP A 27 -10.68 2.41 -11.16
N ALA A 28 -11.74 1.90 -11.78
CA ALA A 28 -12.97 1.52 -11.08
C ALA A 28 -12.63 0.50 -9.99
N GLY A 29 -12.66 0.93 -8.72
CA GLY A 29 -12.38 0.10 -7.56
C GLY A 29 -11.09 0.41 -6.80
N LEU A 30 -10.22 1.28 -7.29
CA LEU A 30 -9.04 1.73 -6.53
C LEU A 30 -9.38 2.89 -5.59
N VAL A 31 -8.90 2.81 -4.36
CA VAL A 31 -9.05 3.87 -3.36
C VAL A 31 -7.68 4.27 -2.86
N ARG A 32 -7.31 5.54 -3.08
CA ARG A 32 -6.01 6.07 -2.65
C ARG A 32 -5.99 6.42 -1.18
N VAL A 33 -4.88 6.06 -0.49
CA VAL A 33 -4.63 6.37 0.91
C VAL A 33 -3.19 6.84 1.08
N ALA A 34 -3.00 7.95 1.79
CA ALA A 34 -1.69 8.46 2.19
C ALA A 34 -1.41 8.12 3.67
N LEU A 35 -0.30 7.41 3.92
CA LEU A 35 0.26 7.17 5.26
C LEU A 35 1.39 8.17 5.50
N LYS A 36 1.14 9.21 6.30
CA LYS A 36 2.17 10.16 6.70
C LYS A 36 2.95 9.58 7.88
N THR A 37 4.24 9.35 7.70
CA THR A 37 5.14 8.86 8.75
C THR A 37 6.18 9.89 9.14
N THR A 38 6.98 9.63 10.18
CA THR A 38 8.15 10.46 10.53
C THR A 38 9.31 10.29 9.53
N LYS A 39 9.22 9.35 8.59
CA LYS A 39 10.22 9.10 7.54
C LYS A 39 9.79 9.66 6.17
N GLY A 40 8.55 10.10 6.03
CA GLY A 40 7.96 10.56 4.77
C GLY A 40 6.54 10.02 4.57
N VAL A 41 6.01 10.18 3.38
CA VAL A 41 4.67 9.71 3.00
C VAL A 41 4.79 8.44 2.17
N ILE A 42 3.94 7.45 2.46
CA ILE A 42 3.72 6.27 1.61
C ILE A 42 2.30 6.38 1.08
N THR A 43 2.16 6.38 -0.24
CA THR A 43 0.86 6.44 -0.92
C THR A 43 0.49 5.05 -1.43
N LEU A 44 -0.70 4.61 -1.09
CA LEU A 44 -1.26 3.30 -1.39
C LEU A 44 -2.45 3.46 -2.34
N ASP A 45 -2.56 2.59 -3.34
CA ASP A 45 -3.81 2.33 -4.05
C ASP A 45 -4.36 0.98 -3.55
N LEU A 46 -5.52 1.02 -2.90
CA LEU A 46 -6.21 -0.15 -2.35
C LEU A 46 -7.21 -0.66 -3.37
N ASP A 47 -7.14 -1.94 -3.73
CA ASP A 47 -8.01 -2.57 -4.73
C ASP A 47 -9.32 -3.06 -4.07
N ALA A 48 -10.26 -2.12 -3.86
CA ALA A 48 -11.57 -2.43 -3.33
C ALA A 48 -12.46 -3.20 -4.34
N GLY A 49 -12.06 -3.25 -5.61
CA GLY A 49 -12.75 -4.05 -6.62
C GLY A 49 -12.42 -5.54 -6.49
N LYS A 50 -11.13 -5.89 -6.32
CA LYS A 50 -10.66 -7.28 -6.20
C LYS A 50 -10.70 -7.81 -4.77
N ALA A 51 -10.38 -6.98 -3.79
CA ALA A 51 -10.34 -7.35 -2.36
C ALA A 51 -11.28 -6.46 -1.51
N PRO A 52 -12.62 -6.47 -1.77
CA PRO A 52 -13.56 -5.53 -1.15
C PRO A 52 -13.65 -5.65 0.37
N ILE A 53 -13.56 -6.87 0.91
CA ILE A 53 -13.64 -7.10 2.37
C ILE A 53 -12.38 -6.56 3.03
N THR A 54 -11.22 -6.87 2.48
CA THR A 54 -9.91 -6.52 3.05
C THR A 54 -9.64 -5.02 2.92
N ALA A 55 -9.80 -4.46 1.71
CA ALA A 55 -9.65 -3.03 1.48
C ALA A 55 -10.69 -2.22 2.28
N GLY A 56 -11.96 -2.66 2.30
CA GLY A 56 -13.02 -2.04 3.09
C GLY A 56 -12.73 -2.02 4.59
N ASN A 57 -12.15 -3.11 5.13
CA ASN A 57 -11.71 -3.14 6.52
C ASN A 57 -10.60 -2.12 6.79
N PHE A 58 -9.56 -2.07 5.96
CA PHE A 58 -8.48 -1.10 6.11
C PHE A 58 -9.01 0.34 6.05
N LEU A 59 -9.88 0.64 5.08
CA LEU A 59 -10.51 1.95 4.93
C LEU A 59 -11.34 2.36 6.15
N ARG A 60 -12.03 1.43 6.81
CA ARG A 60 -12.73 1.71 8.08
C ARG A 60 -11.79 2.23 9.17
N TYR A 61 -10.58 1.65 9.29
CA TYR A 61 -9.57 2.15 10.24
C TYR A 61 -9.06 3.53 9.84
N VAL A 62 -8.86 3.78 8.54
CA VAL A 62 -8.46 5.09 7.99
C VAL A 62 -9.52 6.15 8.27
N ASP A 63 -10.79 5.89 7.91
CA ASP A 63 -11.90 6.82 8.05
C ASP A 63 -12.18 7.18 9.50
N GLN A 64 -12.03 6.20 10.42
CA GLN A 64 -12.17 6.42 11.87
C GLN A 64 -10.87 6.91 12.53
N LYS A 65 -9.82 7.22 11.76
CA LYS A 65 -8.53 7.72 12.24
C LYS A 65 -7.85 6.79 13.27
N ARG A 66 -8.17 5.47 13.25
CA ARG A 66 -7.62 4.51 14.22
C ARG A 66 -6.16 4.19 13.97
N PHE A 67 -5.65 4.43 12.75
CA PHE A 67 -4.23 4.31 12.44
C PHE A 67 -3.41 5.55 12.82
N ASP A 68 -4.05 6.65 13.25
CA ASP A 68 -3.32 7.81 13.73
C ASP A 68 -2.51 7.44 14.97
N ARG A 69 -1.23 7.78 14.96
CA ARG A 69 -0.25 7.49 16.00
C ARG A 69 0.01 6.00 16.26
N CYS A 70 -0.42 5.10 15.33
CA CYS A 70 0.10 3.74 15.33
C CYS A 70 1.52 3.71 14.76
N ASN A 71 2.15 2.54 14.69
CA ASN A 71 3.55 2.45 14.34
C ASN A 71 3.82 1.36 13.32
N PHE A 72 4.81 1.58 12.45
CA PHE A 72 5.62 0.49 11.93
C PHE A 72 6.46 -0.02 13.10
N TYR A 73 6.26 -1.27 13.48
CA TYR A 73 6.89 -1.86 14.66
C TYR A 73 7.82 -3.01 14.34
N ARG A 74 7.80 -3.54 13.11
CA ARG A 74 8.61 -4.67 12.67
C ARG A 74 9.18 -4.44 11.27
N ALA A 75 10.45 -4.81 11.11
CA ALA A 75 11.15 -4.91 9.83
C ALA A 75 11.77 -6.32 9.75
N SER A 76 11.21 -7.16 8.90
CA SER A 76 11.70 -8.52 8.66
C SER A 76 12.47 -8.54 7.36
N ARG A 77 13.77 -8.74 7.42
CA ARG A 77 14.67 -8.77 6.26
C ARG A 77 14.94 -10.21 5.84
N ILE A 78 15.14 -10.42 4.55
CA ILE A 78 15.54 -11.71 4.00
C ILE A 78 17.03 -11.94 4.34
N GLU A 79 17.36 -13.11 4.90
CA GLU A 79 18.73 -13.50 5.13
C GLU A 79 19.49 -13.60 3.80
N GLY A 80 20.70 -13.03 3.76
CA GLY A 80 21.50 -12.95 2.53
C GLY A 80 21.07 -11.85 1.55
N ALA A 81 19.87 -11.24 1.71
CA ALA A 81 19.36 -10.17 0.88
C ALA A 81 18.59 -9.11 1.69
N PRO A 82 19.27 -8.39 2.63
CA PRO A 82 18.62 -7.54 3.63
C PRO A 82 17.91 -6.31 3.09
N GLN A 83 18.12 -5.99 1.80
CA GLN A 83 17.38 -4.94 1.08
C GLN A 83 15.95 -5.35 0.73
N PHE A 84 15.61 -6.64 0.86
CA PHE A 84 14.28 -7.20 0.64
C PHE A 84 13.66 -7.71 1.95
N GLY A 85 12.34 -7.80 1.98
CA GLY A 85 11.61 -8.28 3.14
C GLY A 85 10.25 -7.63 3.30
N VAL A 86 9.82 -7.44 4.54
CA VAL A 86 8.55 -6.76 4.84
C VAL A 86 8.69 -5.79 5.99
N ILE A 87 7.94 -4.70 5.92
CA ILE A 87 7.68 -3.81 7.04
C ILE A 87 6.25 -4.00 7.52
N GLN A 88 6.04 -4.12 8.83
CA GLN A 88 4.73 -4.39 9.41
C GLN A 88 4.32 -3.29 10.37
N ALA A 89 3.04 -2.88 10.25
CA ALA A 89 2.45 -1.83 11.05
C ALA A 89 1.05 -2.22 11.53
N GLY A 90 0.47 -1.40 12.39
CA GLY A 90 -0.89 -1.56 12.86
C GLY A 90 -1.05 -1.30 14.35
N LEU A 91 -2.10 -1.86 14.95
CA LEU A 91 -2.50 -1.60 16.33
C LEU A 91 -1.96 -2.63 17.32
N ARG A 92 -1.20 -3.63 16.88
CA ARG A 92 -0.57 -4.66 17.69
C ARG A 92 -1.54 -5.39 18.62
N GLY A 93 -2.78 -5.59 18.19
CA GLY A 93 -3.79 -6.29 18.96
C GLY A 93 -4.41 -5.47 20.10
N ASP A 94 -4.30 -4.13 20.11
CA ASP A 94 -4.97 -3.27 21.10
C ASP A 94 -6.50 -3.44 21.06
N PRO A 95 -7.13 -4.17 22.02
CA PRO A 95 -8.55 -4.53 21.92
C PRO A 95 -9.47 -3.31 21.90
N ALA A 96 -9.07 -2.19 22.48
CA ALA A 96 -9.88 -0.96 22.51
C ALA A 96 -10.00 -0.31 21.12
N LYS A 97 -9.10 -0.63 20.20
CA LYS A 97 -9.05 -0.03 18.87
C LYS A 97 -9.41 -1.00 17.76
N LEU A 98 -9.51 -2.30 18.05
CA LEU A 98 -9.78 -3.30 17.02
C LEU A 98 -11.28 -3.39 16.67
N PHE A 99 -11.53 -3.64 15.39
CA PHE A 99 -12.81 -4.19 14.94
C PHE A 99 -12.78 -5.72 15.01
N LYS A 100 -13.94 -6.35 14.83
CA LYS A 100 -14.02 -7.80 14.68
C LYS A 100 -13.18 -8.27 13.50
N PRO A 101 -12.59 -9.47 13.58
CA PRO A 101 -11.89 -10.08 12.46
C PRO A 101 -12.76 -10.18 11.22
N ILE A 102 -12.13 -10.14 10.06
CA ILE A 102 -12.78 -10.18 8.75
C ILE A 102 -12.61 -11.54 8.07
N ALA A 103 -13.52 -11.84 7.13
CA ALA A 103 -13.38 -12.98 6.24
C ALA A 103 -12.10 -12.85 5.40
N PHE A 104 -11.50 -13.99 5.10
CA PHE A 104 -10.25 -14.08 4.35
C PHE A 104 -10.50 -14.02 2.84
N GLU A 105 -9.75 -13.17 2.15
CA GLU A 105 -9.72 -13.09 0.70
C GLU A 105 -8.34 -13.54 0.21
N SER A 106 -8.24 -14.81 -0.20
CA SER A 106 -6.97 -15.37 -0.68
C SER A 106 -6.55 -14.76 -2.02
N THR A 107 -5.25 -14.79 -2.32
CA THR A 107 -4.69 -14.35 -3.60
C THR A 107 -5.25 -15.13 -4.79
N ILE A 108 -5.63 -16.40 -4.62
CA ILE A 108 -6.32 -17.20 -5.65
C ILE A 108 -7.67 -16.56 -6.01
N LYS A 109 -8.43 -16.11 -5.01
CA LYS A 109 -9.75 -15.51 -5.21
C LYS A 109 -9.67 -14.12 -5.82
N THR A 110 -8.73 -13.30 -5.35
CA THR A 110 -8.59 -11.89 -5.74
C THR A 110 -7.77 -11.71 -7.02
N GLY A 111 -6.91 -12.68 -7.37
CA GLY A 111 -5.93 -12.54 -8.44
C GLY A 111 -4.81 -11.55 -8.13
N LEU A 112 -4.72 -11.06 -6.88
CA LEU A 112 -3.62 -10.23 -6.41
C LEU A 112 -2.45 -11.11 -5.98
N SER A 113 -1.22 -10.59 -6.04
CA SER A 113 0.00 -11.31 -5.69
C SER A 113 0.94 -10.42 -4.88
N HIS A 114 1.81 -11.03 -4.07
CA HIS A 114 2.78 -10.32 -3.22
C HIS A 114 4.02 -9.89 -4.02
N LYS A 115 3.87 -8.84 -4.83
CA LYS A 115 4.95 -8.18 -5.56
C LYS A 115 5.60 -7.07 -4.73
N ASP A 116 6.71 -6.49 -5.24
CA ASP A 116 7.32 -5.30 -4.63
C ASP A 116 6.28 -4.20 -4.43
N GLY A 117 6.15 -3.67 -3.21
CA GLY A 117 5.17 -2.67 -2.83
C GLY A 117 3.78 -3.19 -2.47
N THR A 118 3.48 -4.48 -2.60
CA THR A 118 2.15 -5.00 -2.22
C THR A 118 1.88 -4.79 -0.73
N ILE A 119 0.70 -4.23 -0.41
CA ILE A 119 0.17 -4.19 0.95
C ILE A 119 -0.76 -5.38 1.20
N SER A 120 -0.60 -6.03 2.35
CA SER A 120 -1.31 -7.25 2.72
C SER A 120 -1.64 -7.27 4.22
N MET A 121 -2.72 -7.98 4.60
CA MET A 121 -3.11 -8.11 6.01
C MET A 121 -2.22 -9.11 6.75
N ALA A 122 -1.73 -8.69 7.91
CA ALA A 122 -1.07 -9.60 8.84
C ALA A 122 -2.11 -10.36 9.66
N ALA A 123 -2.06 -11.68 9.61
CA ALA A 123 -2.96 -12.57 10.35
C ALA A 123 -2.23 -13.82 10.81
N ARG A 124 -2.73 -14.48 11.87
CA ARG A 124 -2.21 -15.77 12.34
C ARG A 124 -2.79 -16.95 11.56
N ALA A 125 -4.01 -16.80 11.07
CA ALA A 125 -4.74 -17.77 10.27
C ALA A 125 -5.79 -17.06 9.42
N PRO A 126 -6.31 -17.69 8.36
CA PRO A 126 -7.44 -17.19 7.59
C PRO A 126 -8.62 -16.81 8.51
N GLY A 127 -9.22 -15.64 8.26
CA GLY A 127 -10.37 -15.15 9.05
C GLY A 127 -10.01 -14.53 10.41
N THR A 128 -8.72 -14.34 10.73
CA THR A 128 -8.29 -13.70 11.99
C THR A 128 -7.70 -12.30 11.80
N ALA A 129 -7.67 -11.78 10.56
CA ALA A 129 -7.16 -10.46 10.27
C ALA A 129 -8.01 -9.35 10.90
N THR A 130 -7.36 -8.35 11.50
CA THR A 130 -8.01 -7.18 12.10
C THR A 130 -7.44 -5.87 11.54
N ALA A 131 -6.39 -5.32 12.17
CA ALA A 131 -5.82 -4.00 11.84
C ALA A 131 -4.38 -4.07 11.33
N ASP A 132 -3.63 -5.11 11.69
CA ASP A 132 -2.22 -5.17 11.38
C ASP A 132 -2.01 -5.54 9.91
N PHE A 133 -1.08 -4.85 9.26
CA PHE A 133 -0.76 -5.01 7.85
C PHE A 133 0.74 -4.99 7.63
N PHE A 134 1.18 -5.46 6.47
CA PHE A 134 2.57 -5.35 6.05
C PHE A 134 2.68 -4.88 4.60
N ILE A 135 3.83 -4.32 4.26
CA ILE A 135 4.20 -3.92 2.90
C ILE A 135 5.41 -4.75 2.50
N CYS A 136 5.34 -5.35 1.32
CA CYS A 136 6.43 -6.10 0.72
C CYS A 136 7.49 -5.15 0.13
N ILE A 137 8.75 -5.45 0.36
CA ILE A 137 9.89 -4.84 -0.31
C ILE A 137 10.60 -5.96 -1.07
N GLY A 138 10.50 -5.92 -2.39
CA GLY A 138 10.77 -7.03 -3.29
C GLY A 138 9.63 -8.05 -3.35
N ASP A 139 9.64 -8.86 -4.40
CA ASP A 139 8.64 -9.91 -4.62
C ASP A 139 8.69 -10.99 -3.53
N GLN A 140 7.52 -11.37 -3.01
CA GLN A 140 7.36 -12.36 -1.92
C GLN A 140 6.34 -13.44 -2.32
N PRO A 141 6.61 -14.24 -3.37
CA PRO A 141 5.63 -15.21 -3.89
C PRO A 141 5.25 -16.29 -2.88
N SER A 142 6.08 -16.55 -1.86
CA SER A 142 5.77 -17.48 -0.78
C SER A 142 4.62 -17.04 0.13
N PHE A 143 4.19 -15.77 0.03
CA PHE A 143 3.04 -15.24 0.76
C PHE A 143 1.73 -15.38 -0.03
N ASP A 144 1.79 -15.77 -1.29
CA ASP A 144 0.61 -16.12 -2.07
C ASP A 144 0.06 -17.49 -1.63
N ALA A 145 -1.24 -17.68 -1.80
CA ALA A 145 -1.86 -18.98 -1.56
C ALA A 145 -1.34 -20.00 -2.58
N ASP A 146 -1.02 -21.20 -2.11
CA ASP A 146 -0.61 -22.29 -3.00
C ASP A 146 -1.83 -22.87 -3.73
N PRO A 147 -1.92 -22.75 -5.06
CA PRO A 147 -3.04 -23.30 -5.81
C PRO A 147 -3.17 -24.82 -5.71
N ALA A 148 -2.05 -25.53 -5.46
CA ALA A 148 -2.03 -26.98 -5.34
C ALA A 148 -2.56 -27.46 -3.97
N ASP A 149 -2.30 -26.69 -2.89
CA ASP A 149 -2.78 -27.02 -1.55
C ASP A 149 -3.10 -25.76 -0.73
N PRO A 150 -4.21 -25.05 -1.04
CA PRO A 150 -4.57 -23.80 -0.37
C PRO A 150 -5.01 -24.00 1.08
N LYS A 151 -5.26 -25.22 1.53
CA LYS A 151 -5.55 -25.51 2.94
C LYS A 151 -4.28 -25.53 3.77
N LYS A 152 -3.19 -26.06 3.23
CA LYS A 152 -1.89 -26.11 3.90
C LYS A 152 -1.16 -24.79 3.82
N ASN A 153 -1.22 -24.11 2.68
CA ASN A 153 -0.66 -22.77 2.49
C ASN A 153 -1.72 -21.81 1.92
N PRO A 154 -2.54 -21.22 2.79
CA PRO A 154 -3.57 -20.24 2.38
C PRO A 154 -2.99 -18.89 1.95
N GLY A 155 -1.72 -18.60 2.28
CA GLY A 155 -1.09 -17.32 2.06
C GLY A 155 -1.68 -16.19 2.92
N PHE A 156 -1.46 -14.94 2.47
CA PHE A 156 -1.99 -13.73 3.09
C PHE A 156 -2.95 -13.00 2.14
N ALA A 157 -3.74 -12.07 2.69
CA ALA A 157 -4.72 -11.30 1.93
C ALA A 157 -4.08 -10.02 1.40
N ALA A 158 -3.54 -10.07 0.18
CA ALA A 158 -3.11 -8.90 -0.57
C ALA A 158 -4.31 -8.04 -0.98
N PHE A 159 -4.22 -6.70 -0.85
CA PHE A 159 -5.37 -5.83 -1.11
C PHE A 159 -5.01 -4.46 -1.71
N GLY A 160 -3.78 -4.24 -2.14
CA GLY A 160 -3.34 -2.99 -2.77
C GLY A 160 -1.84 -2.93 -3.00
N GLN A 161 -1.41 -1.75 -3.41
CA GLN A 161 -0.05 -1.49 -3.85
C GLN A 161 0.43 -0.12 -3.37
N VAL A 162 1.72 0.00 -3.04
CA VAL A 162 2.40 1.30 -2.91
C VAL A 162 2.58 1.89 -4.30
N VAL A 163 2.10 3.10 -4.51
CA VAL A 163 2.21 3.83 -5.79
C VAL A 163 3.18 5.00 -5.70
N ASP A 164 3.51 5.44 -4.47
CA ASP A 164 4.53 6.46 -4.22
C ASP A 164 5.12 6.28 -2.82
N GLY A 165 6.39 6.65 -2.59
CA GLY A 165 7.06 6.52 -1.31
C GLY A 165 7.67 5.14 -1.02
N MET A 166 8.01 4.35 -2.04
CA MET A 166 8.77 3.10 -1.85
C MET A 166 10.16 3.32 -1.26
N ASP A 167 10.77 4.46 -1.48
CA ASP A 167 12.01 4.87 -0.83
C ASP A 167 11.83 5.03 0.69
N VAL A 168 10.69 5.58 1.13
CA VAL A 168 10.30 5.67 2.54
C VAL A 168 10.11 4.26 3.13
N ALA A 169 9.43 3.35 2.41
CA ALA A 169 9.25 1.97 2.85
C ALA A 169 10.61 1.24 3.00
N LYS A 170 11.52 1.41 2.03
CA LYS A 170 12.89 0.88 2.09
C LYS A 170 13.69 1.47 3.26
N ALA A 171 13.56 2.78 3.53
CA ALA A 171 14.19 3.43 4.68
C ALA A 171 13.65 2.91 6.03
N ILE A 172 12.37 2.51 6.09
CA ILE A 172 11.79 1.84 7.26
C ILE A 172 12.35 0.42 7.39
N LEU A 173 12.46 -0.34 6.30
CA LEU A 173 13.05 -1.69 6.33
C LEU A 173 14.51 -1.64 6.83
N ALA A 174 15.29 -0.66 6.41
CA ALA A 174 16.68 -0.48 6.79
C ALA A 174 16.87 0.04 8.23
N ALA A 175 15.81 0.52 8.90
CA ALA A 175 15.91 1.10 10.23
C ALA A 175 16.37 0.08 11.29
N PRO A 176 17.01 0.54 12.39
CA PRO A 176 17.51 -0.35 13.45
C PRO A 176 16.42 -1.23 14.06
N THR A 177 16.78 -2.48 14.36
CA THR A 177 15.93 -3.42 15.09
C THR A 177 16.61 -3.84 16.39
N SER A 178 15.80 -4.12 17.42
CA SER A 178 16.29 -4.68 18.68
C SER A 178 16.67 -6.15 18.51
N ARG A 179 17.86 -6.54 18.93
CA ARG A 179 18.33 -7.93 18.88
C ARG A 179 17.56 -8.88 19.79
N THR A 180 16.95 -8.36 20.84
CA THR A 180 16.30 -9.15 21.90
C THR A 180 14.79 -9.08 21.91
N ALA A 181 14.21 -7.99 21.36
CA ALA A 181 12.77 -7.82 21.36
C ALA A 181 12.09 -8.72 20.31
N GLY A 182 10.83 -9.04 20.58
CA GLY A 182 10.04 -9.99 19.80
C GLY A 182 10.06 -11.41 20.38
N MET A 183 9.10 -12.23 19.95
CA MET A 183 8.99 -13.64 20.34
C MET A 183 8.97 -14.54 19.11
N GLY A 184 9.50 -15.76 19.23
CA GLY A 184 9.55 -16.73 18.14
C GLY A 184 10.22 -16.15 16.89
N ALA A 185 9.60 -16.33 15.73
CA ALA A 185 10.12 -15.85 14.45
C ALA A 185 10.25 -14.31 14.34
N MET A 186 9.66 -13.54 15.27
CA MET A 186 9.77 -12.07 15.27
C MET A 186 10.95 -11.55 16.12
N LYS A 187 11.67 -12.44 16.84
CA LYS A 187 12.83 -12.04 17.64
C LYS A 187 13.90 -11.42 16.75
N GLY A 188 14.40 -10.27 17.14
CA GLY A 188 15.41 -9.54 16.36
C GLY A 188 14.85 -8.64 15.24
N GLN A 189 13.53 -8.69 14.99
CA GLN A 189 12.90 -7.96 13.89
C GLN A 189 12.10 -6.74 14.35
N MET A 190 12.02 -6.47 15.66
CA MET A 190 11.24 -5.34 16.18
C MET A 190 12.02 -4.04 16.02
N LEU A 191 11.43 -3.07 15.34
CA LEU A 191 12.02 -1.73 15.15
C LEU A 191 12.29 -1.05 16.48
N SER A 192 13.44 -0.44 16.62
CA SER A 192 13.87 0.24 17.85
C SER A 192 14.63 1.53 17.51
N PRO A 193 13.96 2.70 17.64
CA PRO A 193 12.55 2.88 18.04
C PRO A 193 11.55 2.49 16.93
N PRO A 194 10.29 2.19 17.27
CA PRO A 194 9.20 2.07 16.28
C PRO A 194 9.01 3.37 15.50
N ILE A 195 8.56 3.28 14.25
CA ILE A 195 8.39 4.45 13.37
C ILE A 195 6.91 4.85 13.33
N PRO A 196 6.54 6.04 13.87
CA PRO A 196 5.15 6.47 13.92
C PRO A 196 4.52 6.72 12.55
N ILE A 197 3.28 6.23 12.39
CA ILE A 197 2.33 6.72 11.39
C ILE A 197 1.58 7.88 12.03
N LEU A 198 1.89 9.09 11.59
CA LEU A 198 1.31 10.32 12.14
C LEU A 198 -0.18 10.43 11.80
N THR A 199 -0.51 10.15 10.54
CA THR A 199 -1.89 10.12 10.03
C THR A 199 -2.03 9.12 8.88
N ALA A 200 -3.24 8.56 8.73
CA ALA A 200 -3.67 7.81 7.56
C ALA A 200 -4.94 8.44 7.01
N ARG A 201 -4.97 8.85 5.72
CA ARG A 201 -6.09 9.56 5.10
C ARG A 201 -6.33 9.07 3.68
N ARG A 202 -7.59 9.10 3.25
CA ARG A 202 -7.90 9.03 1.82
C ARG A 202 -7.27 10.24 1.12
N ALA A 203 -6.70 10.05 -0.06
CA ALA A 203 -6.00 11.07 -0.86
C ALA A 203 -6.71 11.27 -2.22
#